data_7fc6b4e23782cdbd0ca4a59de861b28f
#
_entry.id   7fc6b4e23782cdbd0ca4a59de861b28f
#
_cell.length_a   1.000
_cell.length_b   1.000
_cell.length_c   1.000
_cell.angle_alpha   90.00
_cell.angle_beta   90.00
_cell.angle_gamma   90.00
#
_symmetry.space_group_name_H-M   'P 1'
#
loop_
_entity.id
_entity.type
_entity.pdbx_description
1 polymer ?
#
loop_
_entity_poly.entity_id
_entity_poly.type
_entity_poly.pdbx_seq_one_letter_code
_entity_poly.pdbx_strand_id
1 'polypeptide(L)'
;MPRLRDTSAVTEDSITQKLRRRSPLIGDDCAVIPSHSGQDLLLKADLSIEGVHFTRERKAEEIGARAVARSLSDIAAMGGTPLYCLVSIALAPWTDERWIDGFYRGVYKLLRKANASLAGGDISHADQLVCDVILCGSVAKGKALLRSGAKPGDALYVSGPLGGWRNKSAIVPRLELGRKLVGVATACMDISDGLALDLHRLSKASGVAADLDNMPLLKGATIHQALHDGEDYELLYTAPPRAKVAGIRIGSIAMGRPGVVRYNGKVLKPIGYDHTRQNPA
;
A
#
# COMPACT_ATOMS: atom_id res chain seq x y z
N MET A 1 0.08 43.78 15.43
CA MET A 1 -0.53 42.46 15.08
C MET A 1 0.55 41.56 14.51
N PRO A 2 0.91 40.48 15.16
CA PRO A 2 1.89 39.55 14.59
C PRO A 2 1.23 38.85 13.40
N ARG A 3 1.90 38.82 12.23
CA ARG A 3 1.50 38.06 11.05
C ARG A 3 1.40 36.60 11.44
N LEU A 4 0.22 36.00 11.30
CA LEU A 4 0.03 34.56 11.33
C LEU A 4 1.06 33.96 10.39
N ARG A 5 1.98 33.15 10.92
CA ARG A 5 2.88 32.33 10.10
C ARG A 5 1.96 31.40 9.32
N ASP A 6 2.04 31.49 8.00
CA ASP A 6 1.46 30.54 7.07
C ASP A 6 2.13 29.17 7.35
N THR A 7 1.48 28.40 8.24
CA THR A 7 1.82 27.00 8.42
C THR A 7 1.27 26.28 7.19
N SER A 8 2.03 26.30 6.08
CA SER A 8 1.80 25.36 5.00
C SER A 8 1.69 23.98 5.66
N ALA A 9 0.50 23.41 5.66
CA ALA A 9 0.20 22.17 6.36
C ALA A 9 1.21 21.12 5.92
N VAL A 10 1.95 20.57 6.87
CA VAL A 10 2.90 19.49 6.62
C VAL A 10 2.08 18.31 6.07
N THR A 11 2.38 17.83 4.88
CA THR A 11 1.72 16.68 4.28
C THR A 11 2.68 15.50 4.23
N GLU A 12 2.15 14.28 4.20
CA GLU A 12 2.94 13.07 4.06
C GLU A 12 3.86 13.12 2.84
N ASP A 13 3.34 13.56 1.69
CA ASP A 13 4.14 13.75 0.47
C ASP A 13 5.28 14.75 0.67
N SER A 14 5.06 15.84 1.43
CA SER A 14 6.11 16.83 1.70
C SER A 14 7.22 16.29 2.59
N ILE A 15 6.88 15.45 3.57
CA ILE A 15 7.84 14.74 4.43
C ILE A 15 8.64 13.75 3.59
N THR A 16 7.96 12.89 2.85
CA THR A 16 8.57 11.84 2.01
C THR A 16 9.53 12.44 0.97
N GLN A 17 9.15 13.54 0.33
CA GLN A 17 10.04 14.24 -0.61
C GLN A 17 11.31 14.80 0.06
N LYS A 18 11.21 15.34 1.28
CA LYS A 18 12.39 15.82 2.04
C LYS A 18 13.31 14.66 2.41
N LEU A 19 12.76 13.54 2.86
CA LEU A 19 13.53 12.36 3.23
C LEU A 19 14.20 11.73 1.99
N ARG A 20 13.50 11.63 0.88
CA ARG A 20 14.01 11.08 -0.39
C ARG A 20 15.25 11.81 -0.92
N ARG A 21 15.35 13.13 -0.70
CA ARG A 21 16.54 13.92 -1.07
C ARG A 21 17.82 13.49 -0.34
N ARG A 22 17.66 12.86 0.84
CA ARG A 22 18.76 12.42 1.71
C ARG A 22 18.96 10.92 1.70
N SER A 23 17.91 10.16 1.36
CA SER A 23 17.93 8.71 1.30
C SER A 23 17.27 8.23 0.02
N PRO A 24 18.07 7.81 -0.99
CA PRO A 24 17.53 7.38 -2.29
C PRO A 24 16.75 6.07 -2.25
N LEU A 25 16.79 5.34 -1.13
CA LEU A 25 16.02 4.12 -0.93
C LEU A 25 14.53 4.38 -0.67
N ILE A 26 14.16 5.64 -0.37
CA ILE A 26 12.78 6.03 -0.11
C ILE A 26 12.09 6.38 -1.43
N GLY A 27 10.88 5.83 -1.67
CA GLY A 27 10.05 6.30 -2.79
C GLY A 27 9.19 5.26 -3.47
N ASP A 28 9.39 3.98 -3.19
CA ASP A 28 8.53 2.87 -3.62
C ASP A 28 7.81 2.23 -2.41
N ASP A 29 7.02 1.18 -2.63
CA ASP A 29 6.26 0.51 -1.58
C ASP A 29 7.18 -0.14 -0.53
N CYS A 30 8.34 -0.65 -0.96
CA CYS A 30 9.42 -1.11 -0.09
C CYS A 30 10.74 -0.43 -0.45
N ALA A 31 11.65 -0.32 0.51
CA ALA A 31 13.05 -0.05 0.21
C ALA A 31 13.67 -1.27 -0.48
N VAL A 32 14.36 -1.05 -1.62
CA VAL A 32 15.09 -2.10 -2.34
C VAL A 32 16.56 -2.02 -1.94
N ILE A 33 17.06 -3.06 -1.28
CA ILE A 33 18.46 -3.10 -0.81
C ILE A 33 19.22 -4.14 -1.65
N PRO A 34 20.19 -3.70 -2.47
CA PRO A 34 21.02 -4.59 -3.25
C PRO A 34 21.79 -5.58 -2.37
N SER A 35 21.77 -6.86 -2.72
CA SER A 35 22.55 -7.87 -2.03
C SER A 35 23.52 -8.59 -2.98
N HIS A 36 24.47 -9.34 -2.40
CA HIS A 36 25.45 -10.12 -3.16
C HIS A 36 24.93 -11.51 -3.58
N SER A 37 23.73 -11.92 -3.12
CA SER A 37 23.19 -13.28 -3.27
C SER A 37 22.37 -13.52 -4.54
N GLY A 38 22.40 -12.62 -5.53
CA GLY A 38 21.54 -12.72 -6.72
C GLY A 38 20.08 -12.29 -6.49
N GLN A 39 19.76 -11.85 -5.30
CA GLN A 39 18.46 -11.28 -4.93
C GLN A 39 18.67 -9.90 -4.28
N ASP A 40 17.70 -9.02 -4.45
CA ASP A 40 17.60 -7.79 -3.69
C ASP A 40 16.66 -8.01 -2.51
N LEU A 41 16.96 -7.37 -1.36
CA LEU A 41 16.07 -7.39 -0.21
C LEU A 41 15.03 -6.28 -0.33
N LEU A 42 13.83 -6.57 0.14
CA LEU A 42 12.73 -5.64 0.27
C LEU A 42 12.47 -5.39 1.76
N LEU A 43 12.50 -4.14 2.19
CA LEU A 43 12.21 -3.76 3.57
C LEU A 43 11.03 -2.80 3.62
N LYS A 44 10.06 -3.12 4.46
CA LYS A 44 8.86 -2.33 4.70
C LYS A 44 8.55 -2.25 6.19
N ALA A 45 8.07 -1.09 6.65
CA ALA A 45 7.47 -0.89 7.97
C ALA A 45 6.08 -0.27 7.81
N ASP A 46 5.11 -0.76 8.57
CA ASP A 46 3.72 -0.31 8.56
C ASP A 46 3.15 -0.20 9.96
N LEU A 47 2.77 1.02 10.32
CA LEU A 47 2.20 1.32 11.63
C LEU A 47 0.67 1.14 11.60
N SER A 48 0.13 0.43 12.59
CA SER A 48 -1.30 0.28 12.84
C SER A 48 -1.66 0.88 14.20
N ILE A 49 -2.59 1.81 14.25
CA ILE A 49 -2.96 2.59 15.44
C ILE A 49 -4.44 2.41 15.70
N GLU A 50 -4.80 2.13 16.97
CA GLU A 50 -6.20 2.12 17.45
C GLU A 50 -6.88 3.47 17.18
N GLY A 51 -8.14 3.45 16.73
CA GLY A 51 -8.89 4.64 16.36
C GLY A 51 -8.58 5.19 14.97
N VAL A 52 -7.45 4.76 14.34
CA VAL A 52 -7.07 5.16 12.98
C VAL A 52 -7.29 4.00 11.99
N HIS A 53 -6.65 2.86 12.25
CA HIS A 53 -6.64 1.70 11.33
C HIS A 53 -7.58 0.58 11.78
N PHE A 54 -7.94 0.56 13.04
CA PHE A 54 -8.89 -0.39 13.62
C PHE A 54 -9.57 0.21 14.84
N THR A 55 -10.70 -0.36 15.21
CA THR A 55 -11.38 -0.03 16.45
C THR A 55 -11.27 -1.19 17.44
N ARG A 56 -11.46 -0.89 18.71
CA ARG A 56 -11.35 -1.84 19.84
C ARG A 56 -12.34 -3.01 19.74
N GLU A 57 -13.48 -2.79 19.09
CA GLU A 57 -14.53 -3.78 18.91
C GLU A 57 -14.15 -4.88 17.91
N ARG A 58 -13.15 -4.64 17.07
CA ARG A 58 -12.68 -5.65 16.13
C ARG A 58 -11.94 -6.76 16.89
N LYS A 59 -12.13 -8.00 16.45
CA LYS A 59 -11.48 -9.16 17.06
C LYS A 59 -9.96 -9.05 16.98
N ALA A 60 -9.25 -9.39 18.05
CA ALA A 60 -7.80 -9.36 18.12
C ALA A 60 -7.13 -10.13 16.95
N GLU A 61 -7.66 -11.34 16.60
CA GLU A 61 -7.16 -12.13 15.46
C GLU A 61 -7.27 -11.37 14.13
N GLU A 62 -8.35 -10.61 13.93
CA GLU A 62 -8.54 -9.82 12.72
C GLU A 62 -7.55 -8.63 12.67
N ILE A 63 -7.32 -7.97 13.83
CA ILE A 63 -6.38 -6.86 13.94
C ILE A 63 -4.96 -7.33 13.61
N GLY A 64 -4.50 -8.44 14.22
CA GLY A 64 -3.18 -9.01 13.95
C GLY A 64 -3.01 -9.45 12.49
N ALA A 65 -4.03 -10.09 11.90
CA ALA A 65 -4.01 -10.45 10.49
C ALA A 65 -3.96 -9.22 9.56
N ARG A 66 -4.76 -8.16 9.85
CA ARG A 66 -4.74 -6.94 9.03
C ARG A 66 -3.41 -6.21 9.10
N ALA A 67 -2.81 -6.09 10.29
CA ALA A 67 -1.51 -5.44 10.46
C ALA A 67 -0.44 -6.08 9.56
N VAL A 68 -0.36 -7.41 9.53
CA VAL A 68 0.57 -8.14 8.65
C VAL A 68 0.16 -8.03 7.18
N ALA A 69 -1.15 -8.05 6.87
CA ALA A 69 -1.63 -8.02 5.50
C ALA A 69 -1.26 -6.74 4.75
N ARG A 70 -1.22 -5.60 5.44
CA ARG A 70 -0.83 -4.30 4.88
C ARG A 70 0.61 -4.36 4.37
N SER A 71 1.57 -4.71 5.23
CA SER A 71 2.97 -4.84 4.83
C SER A 71 3.21 -5.95 3.78
N LEU A 72 2.40 -7.02 3.78
CA LEU A 72 2.46 -8.05 2.73
C LEU A 72 1.96 -7.52 1.39
N SER A 73 1.05 -6.55 1.38
CA SER A 73 0.58 -5.88 0.15
C SER A 73 1.71 -5.13 -0.53
N ASP A 74 2.54 -4.41 0.23
CA ASP A 74 3.72 -3.72 -0.31
C ASP A 74 4.74 -4.72 -0.91
N ILE A 75 5.00 -5.83 -0.22
CA ILE A 75 5.87 -6.89 -0.77
C ILE A 75 5.29 -7.44 -2.09
N ALA A 76 3.96 -7.60 -2.15
CA ALA A 76 3.28 -8.04 -3.37
C ALA A 76 3.40 -7.01 -4.50
N ALA A 77 3.25 -5.72 -4.19
CA ALA A 77 3.40 -4.61 -5.14
C ALA A 77 4.79 -4.56 -5.78
N MET A 78 5.82 -4.93 -5.01
CA MET A 78 7.20 -5.02 -5.49
C MET A 78 7.52 -6.36 -6.20
N GLY A 79 6.56 -7.26 -6.35
CA GLY A 79 6.77 -8.59 -6.95
C GLY A 79 7.59 -9.54 -6.07
N GLY A 80 7.67 -9.26 -4.78
CA GLY A 80 8.53 -9.92 -3.82
C GLY A 80 7.97 -11.21 -3.22
N THR A 81 8.86 -11.94 -2.56
CA THR A 81 8.55 -13.07 -1.69
C THR A 81 8.86 -12.66 -0.26
N PRO A 82 7.88 -12.65 0.66
CA PRO A 82 8.13 -12.35 2.07
C PRO A 82 8.99 -13.43 2.71
N LEU A 83 9.84 -13.05 3.66
CA LEU A 83 10.78 -13.93 4.36
C LEU A 83 10.58 -13.87 5.87
N TYR A 84 10.78 -12.70 6.46
CA TYR A 84 10.77 -12.48 7.89
C TYR A 84 9.89 -11.30 8.28
N CYS A 85 9.26 -11.41 9.44
CA CYS A 85 8.41 -10.39 10.04
C CYS A 85 8.92 -10.06 11.45
N LEU A 86 8.98 -8.78 11.80
CA LEU A 86 9.09 -8.31 13.16
C LEU A 86 7.79 -7.59 13.53
N VAL A 87 7.34 -7.75 14.77
CA VAL A 87 6.15 -7.06 15.29
C VAL A 87 6.52 -6.33 16.55
N SER A 88 6.57 -5.00 16.49
CA SER A 88 6.70 -4.16 17.68
C SER A 88 5.32 -3.68 18.11
N ILE A 89 4.96 -3.86 19.38
CA ILE A 89 3.62 -3.56 19.88
C ILE A 89 3.69 -2.76 21.20
N ALA A 90 2.99 -1.63 21.24
CA ALA A 90 2.72 -0.89 22.45
C ALA A 90 1.31 -1.22 22.93
N LEU A 91 1.22 -1.96 24.04
CA LEU A 91 -0.02 -2.47 24.62
C LEU A 91 -0.78 -1.35 25.32
N ALA A 92 -2.09 -1.27 25.06
CA ALA A 92 -2.98 -0.37 25.77
C ALA A 92 -3.44 -1.00 27.10
N PRO A 93 -3.87 -0.20 28.11
CA PRO A 93 -4.28 -0.70 29.43
C PRO A 93 -5.42 -1.71 29.43
N TRP A 94 -6.22 -1.76 28.36
CA TRP A 94 -7.34 -2.68 28.21
C TRP A 94 -6.95 -4.03 27.60
N THR A 95 -5.70 -4.24 27.15
CA THR A 95 -5.22 -5.50 26.56
C THR A 95 -4.89 -6.51 27.66
N ASP A 96 -5.43 -7.72 27.52
CA ASP A 96 -5.13 -8.86 28.39
C ASP A 96 -4.38 -9.96 27.61
N GLU A 97 -3.93 -11.00 28.32
CA GLU A 97 -3.21 -12.12 27.73
C GLU A 97 -4.02 -12.83 26.64
N ARG A 98 -5.33 -12.99 26.86
CA ARG A 98 -6.24 -13.63 25.88
C ARG A 98 -6.33 -12.81 24.59
N TRP A 99 -6.34 -11.48 24.73
CA TRP A 99 -6.32 -10.57 23.56
C TRP A 99 -5.01 -10.70 22.80
N ILE A 100 -3.86 -10.71 23.51
CA ILE A 100 -2.52 -10.87 22.94
C ILE A 100 -2.41 -12.19 22.18
N ASP A 101 -2.85 -13.28 22.76
CA ASP A 101 -2.91 -14.60 22.09
C ASP A 101 -3.76 -14.56 20.83
N GLY A 102 -4.90 -13.88 20.89
CA GLY A 102 -5.76 -13.66 19.73
C GLY A 102 -5.03 -12.91 18.61
N PHE A 103 -4.39 -11.82 18.96
CA PHE A 103 -3.64 -10.98 18.01
C PHE A 103 -2.53 -11.80 17.31
N TYR A 104 -1.67 -12.47 18.05
CA TYR A 104 -0.59 -13.28 17.47
C TYR A 104 -1.11 -14.50 16.70
N ARG A 105 -2.28 -15.06 17.07
CA ARG A 105 -2.95 -16.09 16.27
C ARG A 105 -3.26 -15.57 14.86
N GLY A 106 -3.73 -14.32 14.74
CA GLY A 106 -3.95 -13.65 13.45
C GLY A 106 -2.66 -13.42 12.67
N VAL A 107 -1.61 -12.94 13.34
CA VAL A 107 -0.27 -12.75 12.78
C VAL A 107 0.26 -14.08 12.20
N TYR A 108 0.33 -15.14 13.00
CA TYR A 108 0.84 -16.44 12.56
C TYR A 108 0.02 -17.07 11.45
N LYS A 109 -1.31 -16.92 11.48
CA LYS A 109 -2.20 -17.45 10.44
C LYS A 109 -1.86 -16.88 9.06
N LEU A 110 -1.58 -15.56 9.00
CA LEU A 110 -1.29 -14.91 7.74
C LEU A 110 0.14 -15.13 7.29
N LEU A 111 1.12 -15.07 8.20
CA LEU A 111 2.51 -15.37 7.90
C LEU A 111 2.69 -16.79 7.34
N ARG A 112 2.03 -17.79 7.93
CA ARG A 112 2.04 -19.16 7.42
C ARG A 112 1.50 -19.25 5.98
N LYS A 113 0.40 -18.54 5.67
CA LYS A 113 -0.14 -18.48 4.31
C LYS A 113 0.82 -17.82 3.32
N ALA A 114 1.59 -16.86 3.79
CA ALA A 114 2.60 -16.15 2.99
C ALA A 114 3.95 -16.86 2.95
N ASN A 115 4.10 -17.99 3.66
CA ASN A 115 5.36 -18.74 3.84
C ASN A 115 6.48 -17.86 4.43
N ALA A 116 6.12 -17.00 5.39
CA ALA A 116 7.03 -16.12 6.11
C ALA A 116 7.08 -16.48 7.60
N SER A 117 8.17 -16.09 8.28
CA SER A 117 8.39 -16.40 9.69
C SER A 117 8.36 -15.13 10.55
N LEU A 118 7.70 -15.21 11.72
CA LEU A 118 7.90 -14.21 12.76
C LEU A 118 9.30 -14.40 13.37
N ALA A 119 10.14 -13.37 13.27
CA ALA A 119 11.54 -13.42 13.67
C ALA A 119 11.84 -12.63 14.96
N GLY A 120 10.86 -11.91 15.51
CA GLY A 120 10.99 -11.13 16.72
C GLY A 120 10.10 -9.89 16.73
N GLY A 121 10.51 -8.90 17.50
CA GLY A 121 9.80 -7.63 17.67
C GLY A 121 10.14 -6.99 19.00
N ASP A 122 9.30 -6.08 19.46
CA ASP A 122 9.45 -5.39 20.74
C ASP A 122 8.09 -5.23 21.42
N ILE A 123 8.06 -5.15 22.75
CA ILE A 123 6.83 -4.97 23.53
C ILE A 123 7.02 -3.78 24.47
N SER A 124 6.07 -2.85 24.42
CA SER A 124 6.05 -1.67 25.28
C SER A 124 4.62 -1.38 25.74
N HIS A 125 4.39 -0.24 26.36
CA HIS A 125 3.08 0.24 26.81
C HIS A 125 2.79 1.64 26.30
N ALA A 126 1.50 1.90 25.98
CA ALA A 126 1.01 3.23 25.64
C ALA A 126 -0.47 3.35 26.08
N ASP A 127 -1.01 4.59 26.06
CA ASP A 127 -2.44 4.81 26.36
C ASP A 127 -3.36 4.21 25.28
N GLN A 128 -2.84 4.00 24.09
CA GLN A 128 -3.51 3.52 22.89
C GLN A 128 -2.70 2.35 22.30
N LEU A 129 -3.40 1.36 21.77
CA LEU A 129 -2.75 0.23 21.09
C LEU A 129 -2.09 0.71 19.80
N VAL A 130 -0.80 0.45 19.70
CA VAL A 130 0.00 0.71 18.48
C VAL A 130 0.77 -0.54 18.11
N CYS A 131 0.76 -0.90 16.84
CA CYS A 131 1.51 -2.04 16.32
C CYS A 131 2.27 -1.61 15.07
N ASP A 132 3.57 -1.85 15.03
CA ASP A 132 4.44 -1.68 13.86
C ASP A 132 4.85 -3.05 13.34
N VAL A 133 4.55 -3.30 12.07
CA VAL A 133 4.91 -4.53 11.36
C VAL A 133 6.02 -4.24 10.38
N ILE A 134 7.19 -4.81 10.63
CA ILE A 134 8.34 -4.70 9.74
C ILE A 134 8.46 -6.01 8.98
N LEU A 135 8.44 -5.93 7.64
CA LEU A 135 8.62 -7.07 6.76
C LEU A 135 9.93 -6.97 5.99
N CYS A 136 10.65 -8.09 5.98
CA CYS A 136 11.73 -8.34 5.06
C CYS A 136 11.27 -9.36 4.02
N GLY A 137 11.43 -9.02 2.75
CA GLY A 137 11.19 -9.90 1.61
C GLY A 137 12.38 -9.92 0.67
N SER A 138 12.28 -10.65 -0.42
CA SER A 138 13.28 -10.68 -1.48
C SER A 138 12.65 -10.73 -2.85
N VAL A 139 13.39 -10.25 -3.84
CA VAL A 139 13.05 -10.33 -5.25
C VAL A 139 14.34 -10.60 -6.04
N ALA A 140 14.25 -11.22 -7.21
CA ALA A 140 15.42 -11.42 -8.07
C ALA A 140 16.12 -10.08 -8.35
N LYS A 141 17.45 -10.06 -8.36
CA LYS A 141 18.27 -8.85 -8.47
C LYS A 141 17.87 -7.99 -9.66
N GLY A 142 17.56 -6.71 -9.39
CA GLY A 142 17.14 -5.74 -10.40
C GLY A 142 15.76 -6.03 -11.01
N LYS A 143 14.92 -6.85 -10.36
CA LYS A 143 13.60 -7.23 -10.85
C LYS A 143 12.44 -6.73 -10.00
N ALA A 144 12.72 -5.95 -8.96
CA ALA A 144 11.67 -5.30 -8.18
C ALA A 144 10.75 -4.48 -9.10
N LEU A 145 9.45 -4.66 -8.93
CA LEU A 145 8.47 -3.77 -9.54
C LEU A 145 8.51 -2.43 -8.82
N LEU A 146 8.44 -1.34 -9.56
CA LEU A 146 8.51 0.01 -9.02
C LEU A 146 7.27 0.81 -9.42
N ARG A 147 7.00 1.88 -8.71
CA ARG A 147 5.98 2.89 -9.10
C ARG A 147 6.34 3.59 -10.39
N SER A 148 7.62 3.63 -10.74
CA SER A 148 8.13 4.22 -11.98
C SER A 148 8.27 3.18 -13.08
N GLY A 149 8.17 3.62 -14.36
CA GLY A 149 8.40 2.78 -15.52
C GLY A 149 7.19 2.60 -16.44
N ALA A 150 6.01 3.12 -16.06
CA ALA A 150 4.85 3.17 -16.94
C ALA A 150 5.14 4.02 -18.19
N LYS A 151 4.65 3.57 -19.34
CA LYS A 151 4.91 4.21 -20.64
C LYS A 151 3.60 4.62 -21.31
N PRO A 152 3.57 5.73 -22.04
CA PRO A 152 2.41 6.07 -22.85
C PRO A 152 2.02 4.90 -23.78
N GLY A 153 0.73 4.57 -23.79
CA GLY A 153 0.19 3.42 -24.51
C GLY A 153 0.07 2.14 -23.68
N ASP A 154 0.66 2.06 -22.49
CA ASP A 154 0.43 0.93 -21.57
C ASP A 154 -1.04 0.89 -21.15
N ALA A 155 -1.57 -0.31 -20.99
CA ALA A 155 -2.86 -0.54 -20.36
C ALA A 155 -2.71 -0.52 -18.83
N LEU A 156 -3.71 0.03 -18.15
CA LEU A 156 -3.77 0.20 -16.70
C LEU A 156 -4.73 -0.82 -16.10
N TYR A 157 -4.31 -1.48 -15.02
CA TYR A 157 -5.05 -2.57 -14.38
C TYR A 157 -5.12 -2.43 -12.87
N VAL A 158 -6.16 -3.02 -12.29
CA VAL A 158 -6.25 -3.34 -10.86
C VAL A 158 -6.46 -4.84 -10.66
N SER A 159 -5.98 -5.38 -9.55
CA SER A 159 -6.06 -6.83 -9.27
C SER A 159 -7.45 -7.30 -8.86
N GLY A 160 -8.32 -6.39 -8.43
CA GLY A 160 -9.69 -6.70 -7.99
C GLY A 160 -10.58 -5.46 -7.88
N PRO A 161 -11.84 -5.63 -7.47
CA PRO A 161 -12.78 -4.55 -7.30
C PRO A 161 -12.44 -3.66 -6.10
N LEU A 162 -12.76 -2.36 -6.19
CA LEU A 162 -12.35 -1.29 -5.29
C LEU A 162 -13.52 -0.71 -4.46
N GLY A 163 -13.18 0.05 -3.42
CA GLY A 163 -14.10 0.88 -2.64
C GLY A 163 -14.85 0.12 -1.55
N GLY A 164 -14.38 -1.06 -1.17
CA GLY A 164 -15.11 -1.92 -0.23
C GLY A 164 -14.41 -2.17 1.10
N TRP A 165 -13.39 -1.42 1.47
CA TRP A 165 -12.57 -1.73 2.64
C TRP A 165 -13.36 -1.84 3.96
N ARG A 166 -14.37 -0.98 4.16
CA ARG A 166 -15.24 -1.00 5.37
C ARG A 166 -16.02 -2.31 5.49
N ASN A 167 -16.35 -2.94 4.35
CA ASN A 167 -17.12 -4.18 4.26
C ASN A 167 -16.23 -5.41 4.09
N LYS A 168 -14.92 -5.25 3.88
CA LYS A 168 -13.97 -6.37 3.78
C LYS A 168 -13.64 -6.87 5.18
N SER A 169 -13.96 -8.13 5.46
CA SER A 169 -13.55 -8.80 6.70
C SER A 169 -12.04 -9.04 6.77
N ALA A 170 -11.37 -9.15 5.62
CA ALA A 170 -9.94 -9.41 5.52
C ALA A 170 -9.31 -8.76 4.29
N ILE A 171 -8.05 -8.33 4.44
CA ILE A 171 -7.16 -7.97 3.35
C ILE A 171 -6.54 -9.27 2.81
N VAL A 172 -6.52 -9.41 1.48
CA VAL A 172 -5.89 -10.57 0.80
C VAL A 172 -4.71 -10.06 -0.02
N PRO A 173 -3.47 -10.12 0.51
CA PRO A 173 -2.28 -9.67 -0.21
C PRO A 173 -2.11 -10.43 -1.53
N ARG A 174 -1.86 -9.72 -2.61
CA ARG A 174 -1.80 -10.28 -3.97
C ARG A 174 -0.42 -10.83 -4.33
N LEU A 175 0.25 -11.51 -3.40
CA LEU A 175 1.64 -12.01 -3.53
C LEU A 175 1.88 -12.85 -4.78
N GLU A 176 0.97 -13.76 -5.11
CA GLU A 176 1.12 -14.62 -6.29
C GLU A 176 1.04 -13.80 -7.58
N LEU A 177 0.08 -12.85 -7.64
CA LEU A 177 -0.06 -11.96 -8.79
C LEU A 177 1.18 -11.07 -8.90
N GLY A 178 1.63 -10.43 -7.82
CA GLY A 178 2.83 -9.59 -7.82
C GLY A 178 4.03 -10.30 -8.43
N ARG A 179 4.30 -11.55 -8.01
CA ARG A 179 5.39 -12.36 -8.59
C ARG A 179 5.19 -12.65 -10.08
N LYS A 180 3.96 -12.89 -10.53
CA LYS A 180 3.64 -13.12 -11.96
C LYS A 180 3.81 -11.86 -12.82
N LEU A 181 3.72 -10.69 -12.21
CA LEU A 181 3.89 -9.41 -12.90
C LEU A 181 5.37 -9.04 -13.13
N VAL A 182 6.31 -9.68 -12.41
CA VAL A 182 7.75 -9.43 -12.58
C VAL A 182 8.19 -9.73 -14.02
N GLY A 183 8.81 -8.72 -14.65
CA GLY A 183 9.24 -8.79 -16.04
C GLY A 183 8.13 -8.60 -17.07
N VAL A 184 6.89 -8.40 -16.65
CA VAL A 184 5.72 -8.13 -17.52
C VAL A 184 5.14 -6.75 -17.27
N ALA A 185 4.86 -6.40 -16.01
CA ALA A 185 4.40 -5.07 -15.65
C ALA A 185 5.51 -4.04 -15.84
N THR A 186 5.14 -2.85 -16.30
CA THR A 186 6.03 -1.71 -16.50
C THR A 186 6.12 -0.83 -15.25
N ALA A 187 5.03 -0.74 -14.46
CA ALA A 187 5.00 -0.15 -13.13
C ALA A 187 3.97 -0.88 -12.27
N CYS A 188 4.17 -0.85 -10.95
CA CYS A 188 3.25 -1.44 -9.99
C CYS A 188 3.35 -0.73 -8.64
N MET A 189 2.22 -0.66 -7.93
CA MET A 189 2.08 -0.32 -6.51
C MET A 189 0.79 -0.94 -5.97
N ASP A 190 0.55 -0.88 -4.68
CA ASP A 190 -0.76 -1.20 -4.12
C ASP A 190 -1.64 0.06 -3.95
N ILE A 191 -2.93 -0.14 -3.72
CA ILE A 191 -3.89 0.93 -3.44
C ILE A 191 -4.16 0.95 -1.95
N SER A 192 -3.49 1.87 -1.24
CA SER A 192 -3.62 2.07 0.20
C SER A 192 -4.39 3.34 0.56
N ASP A 193 -4.21 4.42 -0.20
CA ASP A 193 -4.77 5.74 0.11
C ASP A 193 -5.94 6.14 -0.79
N GLY A 194 -6.27 5.31 -1.77
CA GLY A 194 -7.32 5.50 -2.74
C GLY A 194 -6.82 5.70 -4.16
N LEU A 195 -7.55 5.13 -5.12
CA LEU A 195 -7.10 5.05 -6.51
C LEU A 195 -6.69 6.40 -7.10
N ALA A 196 -7.38 7.50 -6.76
CA ALA A 196 -7.07 8.80 -7.34
C ALA A 196 -5.71 9.33 -6.90
N LEU A 197 -5.33 9.14 -5.61
CA LEU A 197 -4.05 9.57 -5.06
C LEU A 197 -2.92 8.62 -5.50
N ASP A 198 -3.14 7.31 -5.41
CA ASP A 198 -2.11 6.32 -5.71
C ASP A 198 -1.78 6.27 -7.20
N LEU A 199 -2.77 6.39 -8.09
CA LEU A 199 -2.53 6.53 -9.52
C LEU A 199 -1.84 7.86 -9.87
N HIS A 200 -2.14 8.96 -9.15
CA HIS A 200 -1.39 10.20 -9.28
C HIS A 200 0.09 9.97 -8.95
N ARG A 201 0.40 9.26 -7.85
CA ARG A 201 1.77 8.95 -7.43
C ARG A 201 2.51 8.09 -8.46
N LEU A 202 1.88 7.02 -8.95
CA LEU A 202 2.42 6.15 -10.00
C LEU A 202 2.69 6.93 -11.29
N SER A 203 1.72 7.71 -11.75
CA SER A 203 1.84 8.51 -12.97
C SER A 203 2.92 9.57 -12.85
N LYS A 204 3.04 10.20 -11.67
CA LYS A 204 4.09 11.19 -11.37
C LYS A 204 5.47 10.56 -11.33
N ALA A 205 5.62 9.40 -10.68
CA ALA A 205 6.88 8.65 -10.62
C ALA A 205 7.34 8.17 -12.00
N SER A 206 6.40 7.86 -12.88
CA SER A 206 6.65 7.43 -14.27
C SER A 206 6.79 8.58 -15.26
N GLY A 207 6.52 9.83 -14.89
CA GLY A 207 6.60 10.99 -15.79
C GLY A 207 5.47 11.05 -16.82
N VAL A 208 4.31 10.49 -16.55
CA VAL A 208 3.19 10.30 -17.50
C VAL A 208 1.85 10.83 -16.94
N ALA A 209 0.81 10.84 -17.77
CA ALA A 209 -0.59 11.00 -17.38
C ALA A 209 -1.31 9.65 -17.46
N ALA A 210 -2.50 9.56 -16.84
CA ALA A 210 -3.34 8.37 -16.90
C ALA A 210 -4.81 8.72 -17.18
N ASP A 211 -5.45 7.88 -17.96
CA ASP A 211 -6.87 7.99 -18.30
C ASP A 211 -7.61 6.73 -17.80
N LEU A 212 -8.59 6.94 -16.93
CA LEU A 212 -9.51 5.91 -16.42
C LEU A 212 -10.78 5.90 -17.28
N ASP A 213 -11.17 4.73 -17.74
CA ASP A 213 -12.38 4.48 -18.53
C ASP A 213 -13.32 3.44 -17.89
N ASN A 214 -12.86 2.74 -16.87
CA ASN A 214 -13.62 1.73 -16.13
C ASN A 214 -13.36 1.82 -14.63
N MET A 215 -14.36 1.50 -13.81
CA MET A 215 -14.26 1.49 -12.34
C MET A 215 -14.91 0.22 -11.79
N PRO A 216 -14.12 -0.83 -11.55
CA PRO A 216 -14.64 -2.05 -10.96
C PRO A 216 -14.95 -1.82 -9.48
N LEU A 217 -16.23 -1.79 -9.13
CA LEU A 217 -16.67 -1.56 -7.76
C LEU A 217 -16.93 -2.88 -7.04
N LEU A 218 -16.55 -2.94 -5.77
CA LEU A 218 -17.02 -3.98 -4.86
C LEU A 218 -18.55 -3.81 -4.68
N LYS A 219 -19.26 -4.92 -4.51
CA LYS A 219 -20.72 -4.90 -4.32
C LYS A 219 -21.12 -3.94 -3.18
N GLY A 220 -21.91 -2.94 -3.49
CA GLY A 220 -22.37 -1.91 -2.56
C GLY A 220 -21.42 -0.71 -2.39
N ALA A 221 -20.27 -0.72 -3.05
CA ALA A 221 -19.36 0.43 -3.05
C ALA A 221 -19.80 1.49 -4.07
N THR A 222 -19.39 2.73 -3.80
CA THR A 222 -19.58 3.88 -4.70
C THR A 222 -18.28 4.22 -5.43
N ILE A 223 -18.39 4.94 -6.54
CA ILE A 223 -17.21 5.48 -7.27
C ILE A 223 -16.37 6.37 -6.36
N HIS A 224 -16.99 7.18 -5.49
CA HIS A 224 -16.28 8.04 -4.55
C HIS A 224 -15.41 7.20 -3.60
N GLN A 225 -15.95 6.12 -3.04
CA GLN A 225 -15.21 5.23 -2.16
C GLN A 225 -14.03 4.57 -2.88
N ALA A 226 -14.21 4.09 -4.10
CA ALA A 226 -13.14 3.50 -4.89
C ALA A 226 -12.02 4.50 -5.23
N LEU A 227 -12.37 5.77 -5.43
CA LEU A 227 -11.40 6.80 -5.76
C LEU A 227 -10.64 7.33 -4.55
N HIS A 228 -11.27 7.41 -3.35
CA HIS A 228 -10.76 8.27 -2.27
C HIS A 228 -10.64 7.61 -0.89
N ASP A 229 -11.36 6.50 -0.60
CA ASP A 229 -11.39 5.97 0.77
C ASP A 229 -10.12 5.20 1.17
N GLY A 230 -9.39 4.64 0.21
CA GLY A 230 -8.18 3.84 0.48
C GLY A 230 -8.46 2.46 1.09
N GLU A 231 -7.42 1.86 1.67
CA GLU A 231 -7.44 0.52 2.31
C GLU A 231 -7.97 -0.63 1.42
N ASP A 232 -7.91 -0.48 0.09
CA ASP A 232 -8.32 -1.55 -0.83
C ASP A 232 -7.30 -2.68 -0.90
N TYR A 233 -6.01 -2.35 -0.83
CA TYR A 233 -4.88 -3.30 -0.90
C TYR A 233 -4.97 -4.23 -2.13
N GLU A 234 -5.47 -3.68 -3.22
CA GLU A 234 -5.39 -4.28 -4.54
C GLU A 234 -4.15 -3.73 -5.26
N LEU A 235 -3.53 -4.52 -6.13
CA LEU A 235 -2.43 -4.03 -6.95
C LEU A 235 -2.96 -3.13 -8.07
N LEU A 236 -2.31 -1.97 -8.23
CA LEU A 236 -2.45 -1.04 -9.34
C LEU A 236 -1.20 -1.18 -10.21
N TYR A 237 -1.33 -1.55 -11.47
CA TYR A 237 -0.18 -1.79 -12.32
C TYR A 237 -0.44 -1.48 -13.79
N THR A 238 0.65 -1.27 -14.51
CA THR A 238 0.63 -1.02 -15.96
C THR A 238 1.37 -2.12 -16.70
N ALA A 239 0.93 -2.42 -17.91
CA ALA A 239 1.59 -3.39 -18.77
C ALA A 239 1.38 -3.03 -20.24
N PRO A 240 2.26 -3.50 -21.17
CA PRO A 240 2.05 -3.31 -22.61
C PRO A 240 0.66 -3.82 -23.02
N PRO A 241 -0.05 -3.17 -23.97
CA PRO A 241 -1.45 -3.49 -24.28
C PRO A 241 -1.70 -4.94 -24.73
N ARG A 242 -0.67 -5.61 -25.24
CA ARG A 242 -0.73 -7.00 -25.70
C ARG A 242 -0.26 -8.02 -24.63
N ALA A 243 0.17 -7.55 -23.47
CA ALA A 243 0.59 -8.43 -22.39
C ALA A 243 -0.61 -9.21 -21.84
N LYS A 244 -0.42 -10.52 -21.65
CA LYS A 244 -1.42 -11.36 -21.01
C LYS A 244 -1.21 -11.29 -19.49
N VAL A 245 -1.95 -10.43 -18.82
CA VAL A 245 -1.92 -10.26 -17.38
C VAL A 245 -3.29 -10.56 -16.77
N ALA A 246 -3.31 -11.06 -15.54
CA ALA A 246 -4.54 -11.19 -14.77
C ALA A 246 -4.91 -9.84 -14.16
N GLY A 247 -6.20 -9.58 -13.95
CA GLY A 247 -6.71 -8.35 -13.37
C GLY A 247 -7.78 -7.72 -14.24
N ILE A 248 -8.27 -6.57 -13.81
CA ILE A 248 -9.34 -5.82 -14.46
C ILE A 248 -8.71 -4.58 -15.09
N ARG A 249 -8.83 -4.45 -16.40
CA ARG A 249 -8.40 -3.23 -17.09
C ARG A 249 -9.31 -2.07 -16.69
N ILE A 250 -8.68 -0.95 -16.28
CA ILE A 250 -9.40 0.25 -15.83
C ILE A 250 -9.07 1.50 -16.64
N GLY A 251 -8.14 1.40 -17.60
CA GLY A 251 -7.76 2.56 -18.40
C GLY A 251 -6.46 2.36 -19.16
N SER A 252 -5.76 3.45 -19.39
CA SER A 252 -4.49 3.48 -20.11
C SER A 252 -3.60 4.64 -19.66
N ILE A 253 -2.31 4.50 -19.96
CA ILE A 253 -1.30 5.53 -19.73
C ILE A 253 -1.20 6.42 -20.97
N ALA A 254 -1.21 7.72 -20.74
CA ALA A 254 -1.19 8.74 -21.80
C ALA A 254 0.05 9.63 -21.72
N MET A 255 0.43 10.21 -22.85
CA MET A 255 1.32 11.36 -22.83
C MET A 255 0.62 12.55 -22.16
N GLY A 256 1.36 13.30 -21.35
CA GLY A 256 0.80 14.48 -20.70
C GLY A 256 1.62 14.93 -19.49
N ARG A 257 1.10 15.92 -18.79
CA ARG A 257 1.74 16.43 -17.56
C ARG A 257 1.81 15.31 -16.51
N PRO A 258 3.01 15.03 -15.94
CA PRO A 258 3.18 13.98 -14.95
C PRO A 258 2.20 14.07 -13.78
N GLY A 259 1.58 12.95 -13.42
CA GLY A 259 0.63 12.86 -12.32
C GLY A 259 -0.80 13.31 -12.65
N VAL A 260 -1.09 13.79 -13.85
CA VAL A 260 -2.47 14.10 -14.24
C VAL A 260 -3.23 12.81 -14.47
N VAL A 261 -4.30 12.62 -13.70
CA VAL A 261 -5.25 11.51 -13.83
C VAL A 261 -6.59 12.05 -14.31
N ARG A 262 -7.21 11.40 -15.28
CA ARG A 262 -8.56 11.74 -15.76
C ARG A 262 -9.49 10.54 -15.58
N TYR A 263 -10.74 10.82 -15.27
CA TYR A 263 -11.81 9.83 -15.27
C TYR A 263 -12.93 10.33 -16.19
N ASN A 264 -13.24 9.56 -17.22
CA ASN A 264 -14.19 9.96 -18.27
C ASN A 264 -13.87 11.36 -18.84
N GLY A 265 -12.59 11.64 -19.11
CA GLY A 265 -12.11 12.89 -19.67
C GLY A 265 -11.98 14.06 -18.68
N LYS A 266 -12.49 13.95 -17.45
CA LYS A 266 -12.40 14.98 -16.42
C LYS A 266 -11.19 14.75 -15.52
N VAL A 267 -10.39 15.80 -15.28
CA VAL A 267 -9.23 15.73 -14.39
C VAL A 267 -9.69 15.47 -12.94
N LEU A 268 -9.15 14.42 -12.35
CA LEU A 268 -9.33 14.10 -10.94
C LEU A 268 -8.35 14.91 -10.08
N LYS A 269 -8.84 15.39 -8.93
CA LYS A 269 -7.96 15.88 -7.89
C LYS A 269 -7.28 14.68 -7.20
N PRO A 270 -5.98 14.73 -6.90
CA PRO A 270 -5.26 13.67 -6.19
C PRO A 270 -5.62 13.73 -4.69
N ILE A 271 -6.86 13.36 -4.38
CA ILE A 271 -7.39 13.30 -3.01
C ILE A 271 -7.47 11.83 -2.61
N GLY A 272 -6.99 11.53 -1.42
CA GLY A 272 -7.03 10.24 -0.77
C GLY A 272 -6.83 10.41 0.72
N TYR A 273 -6.59 9.32 1.43
CA TYR A 273 -6.26 9.35 2.85
C TYR A 273 -4.88 10.02 3.06
N ASP A 274 -4.78 10.89 4.07
CA ASP A 274 -3.53 11.57 4.42
C ASP A 274 -3.41 11.58 5.96
N HIS A 275 -2.43 10.85 6.49
CA HIS A 275 -2.19 10.71 7.92
C HIS A 275 -1.83 12.02 8.64
N THR A 276 -1.44 13.05 7.90
CA THR A 276 -1.12 14.37 8.47
C THR A 276 -2.33 15.30 8.56
N ARG A 277 -3.45 14.91 7.98
CA ARG A 277 -4.71 15.64 8.04
C ARG A 277 -5.63 14.98 9.05
N GLN A 278 -6.19 15.76 9.98
CA GLN A 278 -7.34 15.28 10.74
C GLN A 278 -8.50 15.14 9.76
N ASN A 279 -8.80 13.91 9.34
CA ASN A 279 -10.04 13.67 8.62
C ASN A 279 -11.19 13.86 9.63
N PRO A 280 -12.19 14.70 9.34
CA PRO A 280 -13.40 14.69 10.14
C PRO A 280 -14.02 13.31 10.07
N ALA A 281 -14.37 12.77 11.24
CA ALA A 281 -14.99 11.47 11.44
C ALA A 281 -16.35 11.35 10.71
#